data_20d9f335d207398bbd878fd88ccd6758
#
_entry.id   20d9f335d207398bbd878fd88ccd6758
#
_cell.length_a   1.000
_cell.length_b   1.000
_cell.length_c   1.000
_cell.angle_alpha   90.00
_cell.angle_beta   90.00
_cell.angle_gamma   90.00
#
_symmetry.space_group_name_H-M   'P 1'
#
loop_
_entity.id
_entity.type
_entity.pdbx_description
1 polymer ?
#
loop_
_entity_poly.entity_id
_entity_poly.type
_entity_poly.pdbx_seq_one_letter_code
_entity_poly.pdbx_strand_id
1 'polypeptide(L)'
;MFGMDEAKFERIDHREDVKKLIAKIDTTMGEIELELFHDKAPNAVWNFVNLAEGRQENVKNGPFYDGIIFHRVINGFMIQAGCPHGMGTGGPGYEFDNENDPELSHDTEGVLAMANRGPDTNGSQFYITLAPTPHLDGGYTVFGKVVNGMDVVKSMGTVDVDPYNHKPDTDIMINKVTIIRE
;
A
#
# COMPACT_ATOMS: atom_id res chain seq x y z
N MET A 1 -5.66 -27.08 -3.05
CA MET A 1 -6.49 -26.04 -2.42
C MET A 1 -6.16 -25.85 -0.93
N PHE A 2 -5.95 -26.95 -0.21
CA PHE A 2 -5.62 -26.88 1.23
C PHE A 2 -4.20 -26.39 1.55
N GLY A 3 -3.25 -26.48 0.64
CA GLY A 3 -1.89 -25.96 0.83
C GLY A 3 -1.72 -24.46 0.57
N MET A 4 -2.77 -23.78 0.09
CA MET A 4 -2.66 -22.34 -0.23
C MET A 4 -2.64 -21.45 1.02
N ASP A 5 -3.31 -21.86 2.08
CA ASP A 5 -3.36 -21.07 3.31
C ASP A 5 -2.03 -21.16 4.10
N GLU A 6 -1.42 -22.33 4.15
CA GLU A 6 -0.09 -22.50 4.75
C GLU A 6 0.98 -21.74 3.96
N ALA A 7 0.91 -21.77 2.63
CA ALA A 7 1.84 -21.03 1.77
C ALA A 7 1.75 -19.51 1.94
N LYS A 8 0.59 -18.98 2.35
CA LYS A 8 0.42 -17.53 2.60
C LYS A 8 1.28 -17.02 3.75
N PHE A 9 1.42 -17.82 4.82
CA PHE A 9 2.20 -17.40 5.99
C PHE A 9 3.70 -17.57 5.80
N GLU A 10 4.13 -18.59 5.08
CA GLU A 10 5.54 -18.84 4.81
C GLU A 10 6.19 -17.77 3.94
N ARG A 11 5.38 -16.99 3.21
CA ARG A 11 5.90 -15.98 2.27
C ARG A 11 6.26 -14.64 2.89
N ILE A 12 5.80 -14.37 4.12
CA ILE A 12 6.08 -13.10 4.81
C ILE A 12 6.84 -13.41 6.10
N ASP A 13 7.96 -14.06 5.97
CA ASP A 13 8.77 -14.47 7.12
C ASP A 13 10.03 -13.62 7.33
N HIS A 14 10.50 -12.92 6.31
CA HIS A 14 11.64 -12.01 6.48
C HIS A 14 11.23 -10.79 7.28
N ARG A 15 11.65 -10.77 8.53
CA ARG A 15 11.36 -9.70 9.49
C ARG A 15 12.64 -9.30 10.21
N GLU A 16 12.72 -8.03 10.59
CA GLU A 16 13.90 -7.50 11.27
C GLU A 16 13.50 -6.89 12.59
N ASP A 17 14.41 -6.90 13.56
CA ASP A 17 14.23 -6.20 14.83
C ASP A 17 14.67 -4.75 14.64
N VAL A 18 13.70 -3.87 14.40
CA VAL A 18 13.90 -2.44 14.18
C VAL A 18 12.96 -1.64 15.06
N LYS A 19 13.39 -0.45 15.43
CA LYS A 19 12.56 0.45 16.25
C LYS A 19 11.55 1.20 15.40
N LYS A 20 11.94 1.58 14.18
CA LYS A 20 11.12 2.40 13.29
C LYS A 20 11.41 2.07 11.84
N LEU A 21 10.37 2.07 11.03
CA LEU A 21 10.44 1.88 9.58
C LEU A 21 9.78 3.08 8.88
N ILE A 22 10.49 3.64 7.92
CA ILE A 22 9.98 4.68 7.03
C ILE A 22 10.07 4.17 5.59
N ALA A 23 8.96 4.26 4.85
CA ALA A 23 8.95 4.05 3.42
C ALA A 23 9.00 5.39 2.70
N LYS A 24 9.98 5.56 1.84
CA LYS A 24 10.12 6.74 1.00
C LYS A 24 9.72 6.35 -0.41
N ILE A 25 8.59 6.86 -0.88
CA ILE A 25 8.07 6.60 -2.22
C ILE A 25 8.40 7.79 -3.11
N ASP A 26 9.31 7.57 -4.05
CA ASP A 26 9.62 8.54 -5.09
C ASP A 26 8.65 8.36 -6.25
N THR A 27 7.90 9.40 -6.59
CA THR A 27 6.91 9.37 -7.67
C THR A 27 7.17 10.45 -8.69
N THR A 28 6.52 10.34 -9.83
CA THR A 28 6.59 11.36 -10.89
C THR A 28 6.02 12.71 -10.47
N MET A 29 5.27 12.78 -9.36
CA MET A 29 4.72 14.03 -8.81
C MET A 29 5.45 14.52 -7.55
N GLY A 30 6.40 13.76 -7.03
CA GLY A 30 7.17 14.10 -5.85
C GLY A 30 7.33 12.94 -4.89
N GLU A 31 7.92 13.22 -3.74
CA GLU A 31 8.29 12.22 -2.74
C GLU A 31 7.30 12.21 -1.58
N ILE A 32 6.95 11.00 -1.14
CA ILE A 32 6.08 10.77 0.01
C ILE A 32 6.83 9.90 1.00
N GLU A 33 6.82 10.28 2.28
CA GLU A 33 7.39 9.45 3.34
C GLU A 33 6.28 8.95 4.25
N LEU A 34 6.31 7.65 4.55
CA LEU A 34 5.32 6.99 5.39
C LEU A 34 6.01 6.25 6.52
N GLU A 35 5.52 6.46 7.73
CA GLU A 35 5.88 5.59 8.87
C GLU A 35 5.06 4.31 8.78
N LEU A 36 5.73 3.17 8.94
CA LEU A 36 5.11 1.84 8.88
C LEU A 36 4.96 1.27 10.28
N PHE A 37 3.77 0.78 10.61
CA PHE A 37 3.42 0.29 11.95
C PHE A 37 3.70 -1.20 12.08
N HIS A 38 4.98 -1.60 12.08
CA HIS A 38 5.40 -3.00 12.06
C HIS A 38 5.08 -3.78 13.34
N ASP A 39 4.85 -3.10 14.45
CA ASP A 39 4.46 -3.71 15.73
C ASP A 39 2.96 -4.05 15.79
N LYS A 40 2.12 -3.32 15.06
CA LYS A 40 0.66 -3.47 15.09
C LYS A 40 0.09 -4.19 13.87
N ALA A 41 0.75 -4.08 12.73
CA ALA A 41 0.36 -4.75 11.49
C ALA A 41 1.58 -5.40 10.83
N PRO A 42 2.22 -6.37 11.50
CA PRO A 42 3.51 -6.91 11.06
C PRO A 42 3.44 -7.58 9.69
N ASN A 43 2.39 -8.32 9.38
CA ASN A 43 2.30 -9.00 8.07
C ASN A 43 2.16 -7.99 6.94
N ALA A 44 1.31 -6.99 7.08
CA ALA A 44 1.14 -5.97 6.06
C ALA A 44 2.42 -5.16 5.86
N VAL A 45 3.08 -4.76 6.95
CA VAL A 45 4.31 -3.96 6.88
C VAL A 45 5.43 -4.75 6.23
N TRP A 46 5.70 -5.97 6.71
CA TRP A 46 6.82 -6.76 6.17
C TRP A 46 6.55 -7.27 4.77
N ASN A 47 5.29 -7.51 4.41
CA ASN A 47 4.90 -7.75 3.03
C ASN A 47 5.27 -6.56 2.13
N PHE A 48 4.88 -5.37 2.54
CA PHE A 48 5.18 -4.14 1.80
C PHE A 48 6.70 -3.92 1.67
N VAL A 49 7.44 -4.02 2.77
CA VAL A 49 8.90 -3.85 2.81
C VAL A 49 9.59 -4.86 1.89
N ASN A 50 9.23 -6.13 2.02
CA ASN A 50 9.88 -7.20 1.26
C ASN A 50 9.54 -7.11 -0.24
N LEU A 51 8.33 -6.74 -0.59
CA LEU A 51 7.97 -6.47 -1.99
C LEU A 51 8.75 -5.28 -2.55
N ALA A 52 8.82 -4.20 -1.78
CA ALA A 52 9.54 -2.97 -2.20
C ALA A 52 11.02 -3.25 -2.48
N GLU A 53 11.64 -4.09 -1.68
CA GLU A 53 13.07 -4.41 -1.79
C GLU A 53 13.37 -5.62 -2.69
N GLY A 54 12.33 -6.27 -3.20
CA GLY A 54 12.50 -7.44 -4.08
C GLY A 54 12.90 -8.71 -3.35
N ARG A 55 12.72 -8.79 -2.03
CA ARG A 55 13.03 -9.96 -1.19
C ARG A 55 11.88 -10.96 -1.11
N GLN A 56 10.66 -10.47 -1.31
CA GLN A 56 9.47 -11.31 -1.34
C GLN A 56 9.27 -11.84 -2.75
N GLU A 57 9.12 -13.17 -2.88
CA GLU A 57 8.78 -13.79 -4.15
C GLU A 57 7.47 -13.18 -4.69
N ASN A 58 7.49 -12.75 -5.96
CA ASN A 58 6.38 -12.05 -6.55
C ASN A 58 6.38 -12.21 -8.08
N VAL A 59 5.27 -11.85 -8.71
CA VAL A 59 5.07 -12.00 -10.15
C VAL A 59 5.99 -11.14 -11.02
N LYS A 60 6.68 -10.14 -10.44
CA LYS A 60 7.62 -9.27 -11.16
C LYS A 60 9.08 -9.71 -11.04
N ASN A 61 9.40 -10.61 -10.13
CA ASN A 61 10.75 -11.13 -9.90
C ASN A 61 11.80 -10.05 -9.57
N GLY A 62 11.46 -9.09 -8.72
CA GLY A 62 12.34 -8.00 -8.31
C GLY A 62 11.61 -6.99 -7.44
N PRO A 63 12.16 -5.77 -7.26
CA PRO A 63 11.46 -4.70 -6.56
C PRO A 63 10.07 -4.47 -7.16
N PHE A 64 9.05 -4.79 -6.39
CA PHE A 64 7.69 -4.95 -6.93
C PHE A 64 7.06 -3.63 -7.35
N TYR A 65 7.24 -2.58 -6.54
CA TYR A 65 6.54 -1.32 -6.76
C TYR A 65 7.17 -0.41 -7.81
N ASP A 66 8.40 -0.68 -8.22
CA ASP A 66 9.09 0.12 -9.23
C ASP A 66 8.33 0.07 -10.56
N GLY A 67 7.98 1.23 -11.09
CA GLY A 67 7.25 1.37 -12.35
C GLY A 67 5.74 1.19 -12.25
N ILE A 68 5.18 0.94 -11.07
CA ILE A 68 3.74 0.79 -10.86
C ILE A 68 3.07 2.16 -10.76
N ILE A 69 1.89 2.29 -11.35
CA ILE A 69 1.12 3.53 -11.35
C ILE A 69 0.07 3.59 -10.24
N PHE A 70 -0.32 4.81 -9.86
CA PHE A 70 -1.54 5.04 -9.09
C PHE A 70 -2.73 4.94 -10.06
N HIS A 71 -3.32 3.76 -10.12
CA HIS A 71 -4.36 3.44 -11.12
C HIS A 71 -5.76 3.93 -10.73
N ARG A 72 -5.96 4.38 -9.49
CA ARG A 72 -7.25 4.85 -8.99
C ARG A 72 -7.05 6.02 -8.05
N VAL A 73 -7.66 7.16 -8.40
CA VAL A 73 -7.62 8.38 -7.59
C VAL A 73 -9.04 8.93 -7.51
N ILE A 74 -9.54 9.10 -6.28
CA ILE A 74 -10.84 9.70 -6.02
C ILE A 74 -10.62 10.91 -5.12
N ASN A 75 -10.83 12.10 -5.67
CA ASN A 75 -10.67 13.36 -4.96
C ASN A 75 -11.50 13.36 -3.67
N GLY A 76 -10.89 13.79 -2.57
CA GLY A 76 -11.55 13.84 -1.25
C GLY A 76 -11.70 12.48 -0.58
N PHE A 77 -11.21 11.40 -1.18
CA PHE A 77 -11.29 10.06 -0.63
C PHE A 77 -9.91 9.40 -0.48
N MET A 78 -9.30 8.94 -1.58
CA MET A 78 -8.01 8.23 -1.48
C MET A 78 -7.29 8.19 -2.84
N ILE A 79 -6.00 7.84 -2.78
CA ILE A 79 -5.18 7.45 -3.94
C ILE A 79 -4.74 6.00 -3.76
N GLN A 80 -4.78 5.19 -4.80
CA GLN A 80 -4.52 3.75 -4.74
C GLN A 80 -3.52 3.31 -5.81
N ALA A 81 -2.60 2.45 -5.40
CA ALA A 81 -1.56 1.89 -6.26
C ALA A 81 -1.27 0.43 -5.87
N GLY A 82 -0.27 -0.18 -6.50
CA GLY A 82 0.23 -1.50 -6.13
C GLY A 82 -0.26 -2.64 -7.02
N CYS A 83 -1.04 -2.35 -8.05
CA CYS A 83 -1.42 -3.37 -9.04
C CYS A 83 -0.34 -3.47 -10.13
N PRO A 84 0.28 -4.66 -10.35
CA PRO A 84 1.36 -4.79 -11.33
C PRO A 84 0.92 -4.52 -12.77
N HIS A 85 -0.38 -4.65 -13.07
CA HIS A 85 -0.93 -4.39 -14.39
C HIS A 85 -1.55 -2.99 -14.52
N GLY A 86 -1.64 -2.23 -13.43
CA GLY A 86 -2.23 -0.90 -13.45
C GLY A 86 -3.75 -0.85 -13.70
N MET A 87 -4.45 -1.97 -13.54
CA MET A 87 -5.89 -2.09 -13.81
C MET A 87 -6.73 -2.38 -12.56
N GLY A 88 -6.08 -2.58 -11.43
CA GLY A 88 -6.77 -2.84 -10.16
C GLY A 88 -7.11 -4.30 -9.88
N THR A 89 -6.81 -5.21 -10.82
CA THR A 89 -7.17 -6.63 -10.70
C THR A 89 -5.99 -7.54 -10.33
N GLY A 90 -4.78 -7.01 -10.32
CA GLY A 90 -3.56 -7.80 -10.08
C GLY A 90 -3.02 -7.66 -8.66
N GLY A 91 -2.13 -8.57 -8.32
CA GLY A 91 -1.44 -8.62 -7.05
C GLY A 91 -0.09 -9.31 -7.15
N PRO A 92 0.52 -9.66 -6.01
CA PRO A 92 1.88 -10.21 -6.00
C PRO A 92 1.95 -11.70 -6.33
N GLY A 93 0.82 -12.39 -6.43
CA GLY A 93 0.72 -13.82 -6.67
C GLY A 93 0.30 -14.63 -5.43
N TYR A 94 -0.07 -13.94 -4.36
CA TYR A 94 -0.56 -14.55 -3.11
C TYR A 94 -1.46 -13.56 -2.37
N GLU A 95 -2.14 -14.03 -1.34
CA GLU A 95 -2.98 -13.21 -0.46
C GLU A 95 -2.65 -13.52 1.00
N PHE A 96 -2.96 -12.59 1.90
CA PHE A 96 -2.80 -12.78 3.34
C PHE A 96 -3.93 -12.09 4.12
N ASP A 97 -4.07 -12.49 5.38
CA ASP A 97 -5.21 -12.11 6.22
C ASP A 97 -5.12 -10.66 6.71
N ASN A 98 -6.28 -10.10 7.03
CA ASN A 98 -6.37 -8.79 7.67
C ASN A 98 -5.73 -8.78 9.06
N GLU A 99 -5.16 -7.62 9.39
CA GLU A 99 -4.66 -7.31 10.72
C GLU A 99 -5.35 -6.02 11.17
N ASN A 100 -6.38 -6.14 12.00
CA ASN A 100 -7.20 -5.01 12.42
C ASN A 100 -6.91 -4.67 13.88
N ASP A 101 -5.82 -3.94 14.13
CA ASP A 101 -5.49 -3.43 15.45
C ASP A 101 -6.49 -2.32 15.84
N PRO A 102 -7.14 -2.41 17.01
CA PRO A 102 -8.15 -1.41 17.41
C PRO A 102 -7.59 -0.01 17.66
N GLU A 103 -6.26 0.14 17.81
CA GLU A 103 -5.61 1.44 17.93
C GLU A 103 -5.36 2.12 16.57
N LEU A 104 -5.54 1.39 15.46
CA LEU A 104 -5.35 1.91 14.11
C LEU A 104 -6.68 2.12 13.43
N SER A 105 -6.93 3.34 12.97
CA SER A 105 -8.19 3.73 12.34
C SER A 105 -7.97 4.71 11.18
N HIS A 106 -9.02 4.85 10.36
CA HIS A 106 -9.06 5.82 9.26
C HIS A 106 -9.62 7.17 9.74
N ASP A 107 -9.06 7.72 10.79
CA ASP A 107 -9.58 8.90 11.49
C ASP A 107 -9.06 10.24 10.95
N THR A 108 -8.13 10.20 10.01
CA THR A 108 -7.50 11.39 9.44
C THR A 108 -7.11 11.17 7.98
N GLU A 109 -6.68 12.23 7.31
CA GLU A 109 -5.98 12.11 6.02
C GLU A 109 -4.61 11.48 6.19
N GLY A 110 -4.07 10.89 5.14
CA GLY A 110 -2.71 10.34 5.14
C GLY A 110 -2.56 8.96 5.76
N VAL A 111 -3.67 8.25 5.97
CA VAL A 111 -3.65 6.85 6.44
C VAL A 111 -3.25 5.93 5.30
N LEU A 112 -2.29 5.04 5.55
CA LEU A 112 -1.85 4.00 4.63
C LEU A 112 -2.50 2.68 5.02
N ALA A 113 -3.22 2.06 4.09
CA ALA A 113 -3.92 0.80 4.33
C ALA A 113 -3.89 -0.11 3.11
N MET A 114 -4.14 -1.40 3.33
CA MET A 114 -4.22 -2.39 2.26
C MET A 114 -5.58 -2.33 1.57
N ALA A 115 -5.58 -2.23 0.25
CA ALA A 115 -6.77 -2.49 -0.55
C ALA A 115 -7.08 -3.99 -0.54
N ASN A 116 -8.35 -4.36 -0.66
CA ASN A 116 -8.76 -5.76 -0.72
C ASN A 116 -10.04 -5.94 -1.54
N ARG A 117 -10.44 -7.19 -1.77
CA ARG A 117 -11.67 -7.59 -2.46
C ARG A 117 -12.62 -8.32 -1.51
N GLY A 118 -12.58 -8.02 -0.26
CA GLY A 118 -13.27 -8.68 0.83
C GLY A 118 -12.29 -9.09 1.92
N PRO A 119 -12.77 -9.69 3.03
CA PRO A 119 -11.90 -10.08 4.13
C PRO A 119 -10.77 -11.02 3.70
N ASP A 120 -9.58 -10.79 4.24
CA ASP A 120 -8.44 -11.71 4.11
C ASP A 120 -7.96 -11.91 2.66
N THR A 121 -8.03 -10.84 1.84
CA THR A 121 -7.56 -10.85 0.45
C THR A 121 -6.49 -9.81 0.19
N ASN A 122 -5.67 -9.48 1.20
CA ASN A 122 -4.58 -8.54 1.05
C ASN A 122 -3.48 -9.10 0.14
N GLY A 123 -2.92 -8.25 -0.70
CA GLY A 123 -1.85 -8.63 -1.61
C GLY A 123 -0.79 -7.54 -1.69
N SER A 124 -0.80 -6.76 -2.77
CA SER A 124 0.17 -5.68 -2.97
C SER A 124 -0.46 -4.31 -3.09
N GLN A 125 -1.75 -4.22 -3.37
CA GLN A 125 -2.41 -2.92 -3.55
C GLN A 125 -2.63 -2.23 -2.22
N PHE A 126 -2.36 -0.94 -2.19
CA PHE A 126 -2.53 -0.08 -1.02
C PHE A 126 -3.17 1.23 -1.42
N TYR A 127 -3.71 1.95 -0.43
CA TYR A 127 -4.22 3.30 -0.64
C TYR A 127 -3.74 4.24 0.48
N ILE A 128 -3.72 5.53 0.15
CA ILE A 128 -3.45 6.60 1.09
C ILE A 128 -4.67 7.51 1.09
N THR A 129 -5.23 7.79 2.27
CA THR A 129 -6.44 8.58 2.39
C THR A 129 -6.20 10.07 2.20
N LEU A 130 -7.18 10.75 1.63
CA LEU A 130 -7.20 12.21 1.44
C LEU A 130 -8.09 12.92 2.47
N ALA A 131 -8.83 12.16 3.27
CA ALA A 131 -9.74 12.65 4.28
C ALA A 131 -10.01 11.53 5.30
N PRO A 132 -10.64 11.81 6.45
CA PRO A 132 -11.12 10.74 7.32
C PRO A 132 -12.11 9.83 6.60
N THR A 133 -11.91 8.52 6.73
CA THR A 133 -12.77 7.50 6.09
C THR A 133 -13.16 6.43 7.12
N PRO A 134 -13.86 6.80 8.21
CA PRO A 134 -14.13 5.88 9.32
C PRO A 134 -15.00 4.67 8.93
N HIS A 135 -15.73 4.75 7.83
CA HIS A 135 -16.51 3.64 7.30
C HIS A 135 -15.63 2.46 6.81
N LEU A 136 -14.32 2.66 6.64
CA LEU A 136 -13.38 1.60 6.25
C LEU A 136 -12.79 0.86 7.46
N ASP A 137 -12.99 1.35 8.67
CA ASP A 137 -12.46 0.72 9.87
C ASP A 137 -13.03 -0.69 10.04
N GLY A 138 -12.16 -1.62 10.43
CA GLY A 138 -12.51 -3.03 10.61
C GLY A 138 -12.53 -3.87 9.33
N GLY A 139 -12.58 -3.25 8.15
CA GLY A 139 -12.60 -3.95 6.87
C GLY A 139 -11.28 -3.93 6.11
N TYR A 140 -10.38 -3.05 6.50
CA TYR A 140 -9.12 -2.80 5.80
C TYR A 140 -7.97 -2.67 6.79
N THR A 141 -6.85 -3.31 6.51
CA THR A 141 -5.67 -3.29 7.38
C THR A 141 -4.94 -1.96 7.26
N VAL A 142 -5.01 -1.12 8.27
CA VAL A 142 -4.19 0.08 8.40
C VAL A 142 -2.78 -0.33 8.82
N PHE A 143 -1.75 0.12 8.11
CA PHE A 143 -0.38 -0.26 8.44
C PHE A 143 0.64 0.87 8.40
N GLY A 144 0.21 2.10 8.19
CA GLY A 144 1.11 3.26 8.21
C GLY A 144 0.40 4.59 8.11
N LYS A 145 1.19 5.65 8.07
CA LYS A 145 0.69 7.02 7.88
C LYS A 145 1.74 7.88 7.17
N VAL A 146 1.29 8.89 6.46
CA VAL A 146 2.15 9.91 5.86
C VAL A 146 2.77 10.76 6.97
N VAL A 147 4.09 10.90 6.96
CA VAL A 147 4.84 11.76 7.89
C VAL A 147 5.50 12.94 7.16
N ASN A 148 5.66 12.84 5.85
CA ASN A 148 6.18 13.93 5.01
C ASN A 148 5.64 13.77 3.59
N GLY A 149 5.37 14.88 2.90
CA GLY A 149 4.88 14.85 1.53
C GLY A 149 3.36 14.75 1.40
N MET A 150 2.58 15.11 2.43
CA MET A 150 1.13 15.13 2.33
C MET A 150 0.63 16.10 1.25
N ASP A 151 1.36 17.19 1.00
CA ASP A 151 1.09 18.10 -0.11
C ASP A 151 1.16 17.41 -1.48
N VAL A 152 2.11 16.48 -1.65
CA VAL A 152 2.19 15.65 -2.87
C VAL A 152 0.97 14.75 -3.00
N VAL A 153 0.58 14.07 -1.91
CA VAL A 153 -0.60 13.22 -1.87
C VAL A 153 -1.87 14.02 -2.24
N LYS A 154 -2.03 15.21 -1.68
CA LYS A 154 -3.15 16.11 -1.99
C LYS A 154 -3.14 16.54 -3.44
N SER A 155 -1.98 16.86 -3.99
CA SER A 155 -1.84 17.21 -5.42
C SER A 155 -2.26 16.04 -6.31
N MET A 156 -1.87 14.82 -5.97
CA MET A 156 -2.32 13.62 -6.69
C MET A 156 -3.83 13.49 -6.67
N GLY A 157 -4.48 13.83 -5.55
CA GLY A 157 -5.92 13.76 -5.39
C GLY A 157 -6.71 14.70 -6.28
N THR A 158 -6.07 15.70 -6.87
CA THR A 158 -6.73 16.74 -7.69
C THR A 158 -6.49 16.58 -9.19
N VAL A 159 -5.77 15.56 -9.64
CA VAL A 159 -5.52 15.35 -11.07
C VAL A 159 -6.78 14.93 -11.80
N ASP A 160 -6.83 15.22 -13.09
CA ASP A 160 -7.92 14.77 -13.96
C ASP A 160 -7.88 13.25 -14.10
N VAL A 161 -9.04 12.63 -13.99
CA VAL A 161 -9.19 11.18 -14.04
C VAL A 161 -10.29 10.77 -15.02
N ASP A 162 -10.22 9.54 -15.48
CA ASP A 162 -11.29 8.92 -16.24
C ASP A 162 -12.58 8.87 -15.38
N PRO A 163 -13.73 9.32 -15.89
CA PRO A 163 -14.96 9.39 -15.08
C PRO A 163 -15.56 8.03 -14.72
N TYR A 164 -15.11 6.94 -15.37
CA TYR A 164 -15.65 5.60 -15.13
C TYR A 164 -14.79 4.79 -14.16
N ASN A 165 -13.45 4.76 -14.36
CA ASN A 165 -12.55 3.93 -13.56
C ASN A 165 -11.67 4.73 -12.60
N HIS A 166 -11.72 6.06 -12.64
CA HIS A 166 -10.94 6.96 -11.80
C HIS A 166 -9.43 6.84 -11.97
N LYS A 167 -9.00 6.37 -13.11
CA LYS A 167 -7.59 6.33 -13.46
C LYS A 167 -7.11 7.73 -13.90
N PRO A 168 -5.99 8.24 -13.36
CA PRO A 168 -5.42 9.51 -13.83
C PRO A 168 -5.20 9.53 -15.34
N ASP A 169 -5.57 10.64 -16.00
CA ASP A 169 -5.38 10.81 -17.44
C ASP A 169 -3.90 10.81 -17.83
N THR A 170 -3.06 11.36 -16.95
CA THR A 170 -1.60 11.25 -17.06
C THR A 170 -1.11 10.31 -15.95
N ASP A 171 -0.35 9.29 -16.31
CA ASP A 171 0.12 8.30 -15.36
C ASP A 171 0.93 8.96 -14.24
N ILE A 172 0.59 8.62 -13.00
CA ILE A 172 1.40 8.91 -11.81
C ILE A 172 2.14 7.62 -11.45
N MET A 173 3.45 7.62 -11.65
CA MET A 173 4.24 6.40 -11.51
C MET A 173 5.11 6.43 -10.26
N ILE A 174 5.21 5.28 -9.59
CA ILE A 174 6.22 5.04 -8.55
C ILE A 174 7.53 4.74 -9.26
N ASN A 175 8.53 5.62 -9.07
CA ASN A 175 9.87 5.39 -9.59
C ASN A 175 10.61 4.38 -8.73
N LYS A 176 10.55 4.55 -7.41
CA LYS A 176 11.22 3.66 -6.45
C LYS A 176 10.63 3.81 -5.06
N VAL A 177 10.64 2.71 -4.30
CA VAL A 177 10.38 2.72 -2.85
C VAL A 177 11.68 2.39 -2.13
N THR A 178 12.09 3.26 -1.20
CA THR A 178 13.27 3.06 -0.35
C THR A 178 12.81 2.88 1.09
N ILE A 179 13.33 1.87 1.77
CA ILE A 179 13.00 1.60 3.16
C ILE A 179 14.13 2.10 4.05
N ILE A 180 13.78 2.94 5.02
CA ILE A 180 14.70 3.48 6.02
C ILE A 180 14.43 2.79 7.34
N ARG A 181 15.48 2.21 7.91
CA ARG A 181 15.45 1.50 9.20
C ARG A 181 16.12 2.34 10.27
N GLU A 182 15.45 2.50 11.40
CA GLU A 182 15.99 3.20 12.56
C GLU A 182 15.92 2.35 13.81
#